data_a0aa0f7497bfa0d5ad316bde8db1c855
#
_entry.id   a0aa0f7497bfa0d5ad316bde8db1c855
#
_cell.length_a   1.000
_cell.length_b   1.000
_cell.length_c   1.000
_cell.angle_alpha   90.00
_cell.angle_beta   90.00
_cell.angle_gamma   90.00
#
_symmetry.space_group_name_H-M   'P 1'
#
loop_
_entity.id
_entity.type
_entity.pdbx_description
1 polymer ?
#
loop_
_entity_poly.entity_id
_entity_poly.type
_entity_poly.pdbx_seq_one_letter_code
_entity_poly.pdbx_strand_id
1 'polypeptide(L)'
;VQPISNWKTPTEEKSSKRFSKEFNSPIFAAVMAAQEDKLKAVISHAKEYGFVFPSSEIYDGLSAAYDYGQLGVELKNNIKNYWWTAMTRMHQNIVGIDASIFMHPTTWKASGHVDAFNDPLIDNKDSKKRYRADVLLEDYMAKSEAKITKEIEKAKNRFGDAFDEEQFRATNPNVLRAQEKIDAVKGRMKAALEASDLEGLKQLIEDCEIADPETGSRNWTDVRQFNLMFKTELGAVSGDAGIIYLRPETAQGIFVNFLNVQKTGRMKLPFGIAQIGKAFRNEIIARQFIFRMREFEQMEMQYFVKPGTEMEWYNYWKNERIKWHNALGLGEENYKFHDHLKLAHYANAACDIEFN
;
A
#
# COMPACT_ATOMS: atom_id res chain seq x y z
N VAL A 1 -45.69 -24.55 3.61
CA VAL A 1 -44.49 -23.71 3.40
C VAL A 1 -43.37 -24.67 3.01
N GLN A 2 -43.01 -24.74 1.73
CA GLN A 2 -41.96 -25.62 1.21
C GLN A 2 -40.58 -24.93 1.30
N PRO A 3 -39.49 -25.67 1.53
CA PRO A 3 -38.14 -25.12 1.61
C PRO A 3 -37.57 -24.89 0.21
N ILE A 4 -37.02 -23.69 -0.01
CA ILE A 4 -36.27 -23.31 -1.23
C ILE A 4 -34.82 -23.79 -1.06
N SER A 5 -34.54 -24.97 -1.61
CA SER A 5 -33.17 -25.41 -1.90
C SER A 5 -32.93 -25.16 -3.38
N ASN A 6 -31.99 -24.26 -3.71
CA ASN A 6 -31.16 -24.24 -4.92
C ASN A 6 -30.68 -22.82 -5.25
N TRP A 7 -29.70 -22.32 -4.47
CA TRP A 7 -28.82 -21.30 -4.98
C TRP A 7 -27.43 -21.93 -5.14
N LYS A 8 -27.08 -22.23 -6.38
CA LYS A 8 -25.69 -22.54 -6.75
C LYS A 8 -24.90 -21.23 -6.68
N THR A 9 -23.95 -21.17 -5.77
CA THR A 9 -22.91 -20.16 -5.75
C THR A 9 -22.12 -20.19 -7.07
N PRO A 10 -21.84 -19.05 -7.72
CA PRO A 10 -20.93 -19.01 -8.87
C PRO A 10 -19.52 -19.36 -8.35
N THR A 11 -18.95 -20.40 -8.90
CA THR A 11 -17.64 -20.95 -8.58
C THR A 11 -16.53 -19.89 -8.76
N GLU A 12 -15.60 -19.85 -7.81
CA GLU A 12 -14.36 -19.05 -7.77
C GLU A 12 -13.50 -19.13 -9.05
N GLU A 13 -13.76 -20.08 -9.89
CA GLU A 13 -13.10 -20.34 -11.17
C GLU A 13 -13.24 -19.26 -12.24
N LYS A 14 -14.27 -18.38 -12.15
CA LYS A 14 -14.47 -17.32 -13.15
C LYS A 14 -13.70 -16.03 -12.86
N SER A 15 -13.30 -15.79 -11.64
CA SER A 15 -12.61 -14.55 -11.25
C SER A 15 -11.11 -14.58 -11.59
N SER A 16 -10.42 -15.72 -11.40
CA SER A 16 -8.99 -15.82 -11.71
C SER A 16 -8.70 -15.84 -13.22
N LYS A 17 -9.62 -16.36 -14.03
CA LYS A 17 -9.48 -16.39 -15.49
C LYS A 17 -9.64 -15.01 -16.17
N ARG A 18 -10.24 -14.04 -15.49
CA ARG A 18 -10.42 -12.68 -16.02
C ARG A 18 -9.19 -11.81 -15.81
N PHE A 19 -8.49 -11.98 -14.71
CA PHE A 19 -7.33 -11.16 -14.34
C PHE A 19 -6.08 -11.41 -15.20
N SER A 20 -5.82 -12.65 -15.62
CA SER A 20 -4.61 -12.97 -16.41
C SER A 20 -4.67 -12.55 -17.88
N LYS A 21 -5.87 -12.31 -18.45
CA LYS A 21 -6.03 -11.86 -19.84
C LYS A 21 -5.79 -10.38 -20.05
N GLU A 22 -5.93 -9.56 -19.02
CA GLU A 22 -5.90 -8.09 -19.15
C GLU A 22 -4.48 -7.51 -19.17
N PHE A 23 -3.49 -8.21 -18.58
CA PHE A 23 -2.14 -7.66 -18.40
C PHE A 23 -1.22 -7.68 -19.66
N ASN A 24 -1.51 -8.47 -20.69
CA ASN A 24 -0.62 -8.62 -21.86
C ASN A 24 -1.26 -8.32 -23.22
N SER A 25 -2.42 -7.71 -23.27
CA SER A 25 -3.02 -7.34 -24.57
C SER A 25 -2.50 -5.95 -25.02
N PRO A 26 -2.42 -5.68 -26.32
CA PRO A 26 -2.19 -4.32 -26.84
C PRO A 26 -3.18 -3.32 -26.29
N ILE A 27 -4.38 -3.78 -25.93
CA ILE A 27 -5.42 -3.00 -25.25
C ILE A 27 -4.98 -2.61 -23.83
N PHE A 28 -4.33 -3.51 -23.07
CA PHE A 28 -3.82 -3.19 -21.74
C PHE A 28 -2.68 -2.16 -21.80
N ALA A 29 -1.74 -2.33 -22.72
CA ALA A 29 -0.69 -1.34 -22.94
C ALA A 29 -1.27 0.02 -23.37
N ALA A 30 -2.30 0.04 -24.21
CA ALA A 30 -3.01 1.26 -24.61
C ALA A 30 -3.80 1.86 -23.43
N VAL A 31 -4.42 1.04 -22.60
CA VAL A 31 -5.13 1.50 -21.38
C VAL A 31 -4.15 2.08 -20.38
N MET A 32 -3.00 1.44 -20.15
CA MET A 32 -1.95 1.96 -19.26
C MET A 32 -1.35 3.26 -19.79
N ALA A 33 -1.09 3.37 -21.09
CA ALA A 33 -0.64 4.61 -21.71
C ALA A 33 -1.70 5.72 -21.60
N ALA A 34 -2.97 5.38 -21.81
CA ALA A 34 -4.07 6.34 -21.64
C ALA A 34 -4.26 6.78 -20.18
N GLN A 35 -4.02 5.89 -19.20
CA GLN A 35 -4.03 6.23 -17.78
C GLN A 35 -2.84 7.14 -17.42
N GLU A 36 -1.66 6.86 -17.94
CA GLU A 36 -0.48 7.71 -17.73
C GLU A 36 -0.69 9.11 -18.32
N ASP A 37 -1.30 9.23 -19.48
CA ASP A 37 -1.65 10.51 -20.09
C ASP A 37 -2.73 11.25 -19.29
N LYS A 38 -3.72 10.55 -18.74
CA LYS A 38 -4.73 11.14 -17.84
C LYS A 38 -4.07 11.66 -16.55
N LEU A 39 -3.16 10.89 -15.95
CA LEU A 39 -2.45 11.32 -14.75
C LEU A 39 -1.61 12.56 -15.01
N LYS A 40 -0.90 12.62 -16.14
CA LYS A 40 -0.15 13.82 -16.56
C LYS A 40 -1.05 15.04 -16.72
N ALA A 41 -2.23 14.86 -17.34
CA ALA A 41 -3.21 15.92 -17.50
C ALA A 41 -3.71 16.44 -16.14
N VAL A 42 -4.03 15.53 -15.20
CA VAL A 42 -4.45 15.90 -13.84
C VAL A 42 -3.36 16.65 -13.10
N ILE A 43 -2.10 16.21 -13.19
CA ILE A 43 -0.95 16.87 -12.56
C ILE A 43 -0.77 18.29 -13.13
N SER A 44 -0.83 18.43 -14.44
CA SER A 44 -0.71 19.74 -15.12
C SER A 44 -1.85 20.68 -14.66
N HIS A 45 -3.08 20.21 -14.69
CA HIS A 45 -4.24 20.95 -14.22
C HIS A 45 -4.11 21.36 -12.75
N ALA A 46 -3.70 20.43 -11.87
CA ALA A 46 -3.56 20.70 -10.45
C ALA A 46 -2.55 21.81 -10.17
N LYS A 47 -1.45 21.88 -10.93
CA LYS A 47 -0.45 22.94 -10.83
C LYS A 47 -0.95 24.26 -11.40
N GLU A 48 -1.51 24.24 -12.61
CA GLU A 48 -1.96 25.43 -13.32
C GLU A 48 -3.07 26.17 -12.54
N TYR A 49 -3.99 25.45 -11.93
CA TYR A 49 -5.14 26.04 -11.22
C TYR A 49 -4.95 26.19 -9.71
N GLY A 50 -3.73 26.02 -9.20
CA GLY A 50 -3.43 26.30 -7.79
C GLY A 50 -4.01 25.28 -6.82
N PHE A 51 -4.08 24.00 -7.21
CA PHE A 51 -4.43 22.93 -6.30
C PHE A 51 -3.20 22.44 -5.54
N VAL A 52 -2.09 22.20 -6.23
CA VAL A 52 -0.89 21.63 -5.63
C VAL A 52 0.34 22.19 -6.31
N PHE A 53 1.34 22.59 -5.51
CA PHE A 53 2.65 23.05 -5.96
C PHE A 53 3.75 22.16 -5.39
N PRO A 54 4.89 21.96 -6.08
CA PRO A 54 6.08 21.44 -5.43
C PRO A 54 6.49 22.33 -4.27
N SER A 55 6.75 21.76 -3.10
CA SER A 55 7.18 22.56 -1.96
C SER A 55 8.52 23.24 -2.24
N SER A 56 8.62 24.54 -1.94
CA SER A 56 9.81 25.36 -2.16
C SER A 56 10.27 25.41 -3.63
N GLU A 57 9.33 25.48 -4.56
CA GLU A 57 9.61 25.44 -6.01
C GLU A 57 10.60 26.50 -6.49
N ILE A 58 10.67 27.68 -5.82
CA ILE A 58 11.67 28.73 -6.09
C ILE A 58 13.12 28.29 -5.88
N TYR A 59 13.33 27.14 -5.22
CA TYR A 59 14.63 26.49 -5.00
C TYR A 59 14.69 25.11 -5.63
N ASP A 60 14.05 24.91 -6.76
CA ASP A 60 13.94 23.64 -7.49
C ASP A 60 13.07 22.56 -6.80
N GLY A 61 12.39 22.91 -5.72
CA GLY A 61 11.50 22.05 -5.00
C GLY A 61 12.16 21.00 -4.12
N LEU A 62 11.39 20.40 -3.23
CA LEU A 62 11.78 19.23 -2.44
C LEU A 62 11.04 18.00 -2.94
N SER A 63 11.77 16.97 -3.35
CA SER A 63 11.15 15.72 -3.87
C SER A 63 10.16 15.12 -2.87
N ALA A 64 8.97 14.78 -3.39
CA ALA A 64 7.85 14.21 -2.62
C ALA A 64 7.34 15.08 -1.46
N ALA A 65 7.55 16.36 -1.51
CA ALA A 65 6.93 17.35 -0.66
C ALA A 65 6.13 18.32 -1.53
N TYR A 66 4.89 18.61 -1.13
CA TYR A 66 3.97 19.43 -1.89
C TYR A 66 3.24 20.40 -0.98
N ASP A 67 3.00 21.60 -1.48
CA ASP A 67 2.14 22.59 -0.86
C ASP A 67 0.76 22.56 -1.53
N TYR A 68 -0.30 22.62 -0.72
CA TYR A 68 -1.64 22.78 -1.26
C TYR A 68 -1.90 24.26 -1.48
N GLY A 69 -2.14 24.63 -2.75
CA GLY A 69 -2.48 25.98 -3.14
C GLY A 69 -3.90 26.38 -2.70
N GLN A 70 -4.32 27.56 -3.13
CA GLN A 70 -5.57 28.17 -2.66
C GLN A 70 -6.82 27.31 -2.93
N LEU A 71 -6.92 26.63 -4.07
CA LEU A 71 -8.03 25.72 -4.35
C LEU A 71 -7.83 24.34 -3.68
N GLY A 72 -6.61 23.87 -3.63
CA GLY A 72 -6.27 22.58 -3.00
C GLY A 72 -6.51 22.57 -1.50
N VAL A 73 -6.20 23.66 -0.78
CA VAL A 73 -6.41 23.72 0.68
C VAL A 73 -7.90 23.74 1.00
N GLU A 74 -8.73 24.45 0.22
CA GLU A 74 -10.18 24.47 0.41
C GLU A 74 -10.79 23.07 0.14
N LEU A 75 -10.42 22.44 -0.96
CA LEU A 75 -10.87 21.08 -1.26
C LEU A 75 -10.47 20.10 -0.15
N LYS A 76 -9.20 20.14 0.28
CA LYS A 76 -8.69 19.30 1.37
C LYS A 76 -9.45 19.53 2.69
N ASN A 77 -9.69 20.78 3.07
CA ASN A 77 -10.41 21.10 4.29
C ASN A 77 -11.87 20.65 4.21
N ASN A 78 -12.53 20.80 3.07
CA ASN A 78 -13.89 20.32 2.87
C ASN A 78 -13.98 18.80 3.03
N ILE A 79 -13.06 18.03 2.44
CA ILE A 79 -12.99 16.57 2.59
C ILE A 79 -12.76 16.19 4.06
N LYS A 80 -11.82 16.84 4.75
CA LYS A 80 -11.52 16.59 6.16
C LYS A 80 -12.73 16.89 7.06
N ASN A 81 -13.38 18.02 6.86
CA ASN A 81 -14.55 18.43 7.65
C ASN A 81 -15.72 17.48 7.41
N TYR A 82 -15.93 17.08 6.17
CA TYR A 82 -16.97 16.11 5.82
C TYR A 82 -16.72 14.76 6.49
N TRP A 83 -15.49 14.23 6.41
CA TRP A 83 -15.10 12.98 7.06
C TRP A 83 -15.24 13.07 8.59
N TRP A 84 -14.73 14.16 9.19
CA TRP A 84 -14.81 14.37 10.63
C TRP A 84 -16.26 14.40 11.13
N THR A 85 -17.10 15.12 10.43
CA THR A 85 -18.53 15.18 10.75
C THR A 85 -19.19 13.82 10.61
N ALA A 86 -18.91 13.11 9.54
CA ALA A 86 -19.43 11.75 9.34
C ALA A 86 -19.03 10.81 10.47
N MET A 87 -17.75 10.85 10.90
CA MET A 87 -17.26 9.97 11.95
C MET A 87 -17.77 10.34 13.34
N THR A 88 -17.62 11.61 13.74
CA THR A 88 -17.80 12.00 15.15
C THR A 88 -19.21 12.50 15.49
N ARG A 89 -20.04 12.82 14.49
CA ARG A 89 -21.39 13.38 14.70
C ARG A 89 -22.51 12.47 14.21
N MET A 90 -22.26 11.66 13.18
CA MET A 90 -23.28 10.74 12.64
C MET A 90 -23.23 9.37 13.32
N HIS A 91 -22.15 9.06 14.03
CA HIS A 91 -22.02 7.85 14.84
C HIS A 91 -21.91 8.19 16.33
N GLN A 92 -22.78 7.60 17.14
CA GLN A 92 -22.92 7.98 18.57
C GLN A 92 -21.71 7.65 19.44
N ASN A 93 -20.97 6.60 19.09
CA ASN A 93 -19.90 6.06 19.92
C ASN A 93 -18.50 6.37 19.36
N ILE A 94 -18.35 7.45 18.62
CA ILE A 94 -17.05 7.87 18.11
C ILE A 94 -16.72 9.25 18.63
N VAL A 95 -15.55 9.35 19.23
CA VAL A 95 -14.98 10.62 19.73
C VAL A 95 -13.70 10.96 18.99
N GLY A 96 -13.37 12.23 18.96
CA GLY A 96 -12.14 12.71 18.31
C GLY A 96 -11.01 12.98 19.29
N ILE A 97 -9.77 12.80 18.83
CA ILE A 97 -8.56 13.26 19.51
C ILE A 97 -7.64 13.96 18.52
N ASP A 98 -6.69 14.72 19.05
CA ASP A 98 -5.54 15.24 18.30
C ASP A 98 -4.27 14.93 19.11
N ALA A 99 -3.65 13.79 18.79
CA ALA A 99 -2.43 13.32 19.45
C ALA A 99 -1.20 14.02 18.85
N SER A 100 -0.18 14.21 19.68
CA SER A 100 1.08 14.84 19.28
C SER A 100 1.78 14.08 18.16
N ILE A 101 2.44 14.83 17.27
CA ILE A 101 3.35 14.27 16.27
C ILE A 101 4.56 13.63 16.95
N PHE A 102 5.14 14.34 17.93
CA PHE A 102 6.23 13.84 18.75
C PHE A 102 5.68 12.95 19.87
N MET A 103 6.12 11.72 19.88
CA MET A 103 5.71 10.71 20.86
C MET A 103 6.96 10.08 21.47
N HIS A 104 6.81 9.54 22.66
CA HIS A 104 7.94 8.87 23.34
C HIS A 104 8.50 7.76 22.44
N PRO A 105 9.84 7.64 22.26
CA PRO A 105 10.45 6.66 21.35
C PRO A 105 10.02 5.21 21.59
N THR A 106 9.69 4.87 22.85
CA THR A 106 9.18 3.55 23.23
C THR A 106 7.87 3.21 22.50
N THR A 107 7.04 4.18 22.13
CA THR A 107 5.82 3.95 21.35
C THR A 107 6.16 3.28 20.01
N TRP A 108 7.18 3.80 19.34
CA TRP A 108 7.62 3.31 18.04
C TRP A 108 8.39 1.99 18.11
N LYS A 109 9.11 1.78 19.21
CA LYS A 109 9.75 0.50 19.50
C LYS A 109 8.71 -0.58 19.80
N ALA A 110 7.74 -0.28 20.65
CA ALA A 110 6.68 -1.22 21.02
C ALA A 110 5.77 -1.60 19.83
N SER A 111 5.55 -0.69 18.89
CA SER A 111 4.79 -0.94 17.67
C SER A 111 5.62 -1.55 16.53
N GLY A 112 6.92 -1.80 16.74
CA GLY A 112 7.82 -2.40 15.75
C GLY A 112 8.33 -1.46 14.65
N HIS A 113 7.93 -0.17 14.64
CA HIS A 113 8.34 0.76 13.58
C HIS A 113 9.84 1.07 13.60
N VAL A 114 10.48 1.05 14.75
CA VAL A 114 11.93 1.28 14.81
C VAL A 114 12.70 0.14 14.18
N ASP A 115 12.24 -1.10 14.38
CA ASP A 115 12.98 -2.30 14.01
C ASP A 115 12.56 -2.87 12.64
N ALA A 116 11.29 -2.72 12.26
CA ALA A 116 10.71 -3.41 11.10
C ALA A 116 10.22 -2.47 9.97
N PHE A 117 10.16 -1.15 10.20
CA PHE A 117 9.72 -0.21 9.16
C PHE A 117 10.88 0.22 8.26
N ASN A 118 11.47 -0.79 7.61
CA ASN A 118 12.68 -0.63 6.81
C ASN A 118 12.47 -1.16 5.39
N ASP A 119 13.04 -0.45 4.40
CA ASP A 119 13.17 -0.93 3.04
C ASP A 119 14.60 -1.45 2.80
N PRO A 120 14.78 -2.63 2.19
CA PRO A 120 16.09 -3.12 1.78
C PRO A 120 16.49 -2.40 0.47
N LEU A 121 17.51 -1.57 0.54
CA LEU A 121 17.98 -0.76 -0.58
C LEU A 121 19.27 -1.26 -1.16
N ILE A 122 19.36 -1.19 -2.49
CA ILE A 122 20.55 -1.52 -3.28
C ILE A 122 20.79 -0.41 -4.31
N ASP A 123 22.04 0.00 -4.49
CA ASP A 123 22.40 1.00 -5.49
C ASP A 123 23.14 0.30 -6.65
N ASN A 124 22.85 0.73 -7.89
CA ASN A 124 23.68 0.34 -9.01
C ASN A 124 24.87 1.31 -9.14
N LYS A 125 26.10 0.77 -9.15
CA LYS A 125 27.33 1.59 -9.14
C LYS A 125 27.55 2.37 -10.42
N ASP A 126 27.02 1.89 -11.55
CA ASP A 126 27.22 2.49 -12.84
C ASP A 126 26.19 3.59 -13.12
N SER A 127 24.90 3.30 -12.91
CA SER A 127 23.82 4.27 -13.10
C SER A 127 23.68 5.26 -11.95
N LYS A 128 24.27 4.99 -10.78
CA LYS A 128 24.10 5.74 -9.52
C LYS A 128 22.63 5.77 -9.03
N LYS A 129 21.81 4.86 -9.54
CA LYS A 129 20.39 4.77 -9.16
C LYS A 129 20.16 3.81 -8.03
N ARG A 130 19.16 4.15 -7.23
CA ARG A 130 18.76 3.39 -6.05
C ARG A 130 17.47 2.63 -6.32
N TYR A 131 17.43 1.38 -5.88
CA TYR A 131 16.29 0.48 -6.01
C TYR A 131 15.99 -0.20 -4.68
N ARG A 132 14.78 -0.68 -4.52
CA ARG A 132 14.43 -1.63 -3.48
C ARG A 132 14.80 -3.03 -3.95
N ALA A 133 15.55 -3.75 -3.13
CA ALA A 133 16.02 -5.10 -3.46
C ALA A 133 14.87 -6.10 -3.60
N ASP A 134 13.86 -6.01 -2.73
CA ASP A 134 12.64 -6.82 -2.79
C ASP A 134 11.83 -6.56 -4.05
N VAL A 135 11.67 -5.29 -4.46
CA VAL A 135 10.95 -4.92 -5.70
C VAL A 135 11.67 -5.43 -6.95
N LEU A 136 13.00 -5.37 -7.00
CA LEU A 136 13.77 -5.94 -8.12
C LEU A 136 13.54 -7.45 -8.27
N LEU A 137 13.42 -8.16 -7.15
CA LEU A 137 13.13 -9.60 -7.13
C LEU A 137 11.66 -9.88 -7.52
N GLU A 138 10.72 -9.06 -7.05
CA GLU A 138 9.31 -9.15 -7.46
C GLU A 138 9.14 -8.91 -8.97
N ASP A 139 9.80 -7.89 -9.52
CA ASP A 139 9.81 -7.61 -10.97
C ASP A 139 10.41 -8.75 -11.78
N TYR A 140 11.45 -9.41 -11.26
CA TYR A 140 12.03 -10.59 -11.88
C TYR A 140 11.05 -11.77 -11.92
N MET A 141 10.36 -12.02 -10.80
CA MET A 141 9.32 -13.06 -10.72
C MET A 141 8.16 -12.74 -11.65
N ALA A 142 7.69 -11.49 -11.68
CA ALA A 142 6.61 -11.05 -12.55
C ALA A 142 6.96 -11.21 -14.06
N LYS A 143 8.21 -10.91 -14.46
CA LYS A 143 8.70 -11.17 -15.82
C LYS A 143 8.71 -12.66 -16.16
N SER A 144 9.01 -13.53 -15.20
CA SER A 144 9.00 -14.98 -15.37
C SER A 144 7.56 -15.51 -15.46
N GLU A 145 6.66 -14.98 -14.67
CA GLU A 145 5.24 -15.32 -14.72
C GLU A 145 4.58 -14.87 -16.04
N ALA A 146 4.97 -13.70 -16.55
CA ALA A 146 4.54 -13.24 -17.87
C ALA A 146 5.00 -14.17 -19.02
N LYS A 147 6.15 -14.85 -18.88
CA LYS A 147 6.57 -15.89 -19.83
C LYS A 147 5.69 -17.14 -19.76
N ILE A 148 5.34 -17.58 -18.55
CA ILE A 148 4.39 -18.69 -18.33
C ILE A 148 3.06 -18.37 -19.01
N THR A 149 2.52 -17.17 -18.75
CA THR A 149 1.26 -16.72 -19.33
C THR A 149 1.29 -16.74 -20.86
N LYS A 150 2.39 -16.25 -21.46
CA LYS A 150 2.56 -16.29 -22.93
C LYS A 150 2.60 -17.72 -23.50
N GLU A 151 3.23 -18.66 -22.81
CA GLU A 151 3.26 -20.06 -23.25
C GLU A 151 1.87 -20.70 -23.15
N ILE A 152 1.11 -20.39 -22.11
CA ILE A 152 -0.28 -20.84 -21.94
C ILE A 152 -1.17 -20.25 -23.04
N GLU A 153 -1.04 -18.96 -23.36
CA GLU A 153 -1.81 -18.32 -24.43
C GLU A 153 -1.50 -18.93 -25.80
N LYS A 154 -0.23 -19.22 -26.10
CA LYS A 154 0.17 -19.90 -27.33
C LYS A 154 -0.46 -21.29 -27.43
N ALA A 155 -0.44 -22.07 -26.34
CA ALA A 155 -1.05 -23.39 -26.28
C ALA A 155 -2.57 -23.30 -26.42
N LYS A 156 -3.22 -22.36 -25.77
CA LYS A 156 -4.65 -22.11 -25.87
C LYS A 156 -5.08 -21.77 -27.31
N ASN A 157 -4.32 -20.91 -27.99
CA ASN A 157 -4.57 -20.57 -29.39
C ASN A 157 -4.36 -21.74 -30.31
N ARG A 158 -3.49 -22.70 -29.95
CA ARG A 158 -3.20 -23.90 -30.76
C ARG A 158 -4.23 -24.99 -30.55
N PHE A 159 -4.73 -25.22 -29.36
CA PHE A 159 -5.60 -26.31 -28.97
C PHE A 159 -7.09 -25.94 -28.89
N GLY A 160 -7.42 -24.63 -28.92
CA GLY A 160 -8.80 -24.14 -28.90
C GLY A 160 -9.57 -24.60 -27.68
N ASP A 161 -10.83 -25.02 -27.89
CA ASP A 161 -11.74 -25.43 -26.80
C ASP A 161 -11.32 -26.73 -26.08
N ALA A 162 -10.38 -27.49 -26.64
CA ALA A 162 -9.84 -28.72 -26.04
C ALA A 162 -8.66 -28.45 -25.08
N PHE A 163 -8.29 -27.17 -24.87
CA PHE A 163 -7.18 -26.77 -24.01
C PHE A 163 -7.55 -26.84 -22.55
N ASP A 164 -6.86 -27.68 -21.79
CA ASP A 164 -6.90 -27.74 -20.33
C ASP A 164 -5.68 -27.03 -19.76
N GLU A 165 -5.90 -25.86 -19.17
CA GLU A 165 -4.84 -25.01 -18.60
C GLU A 165 -4.19 -25.68 -17.37
N GLU A 166 -4.97 -26.35 -16.52
CA GLU A 166 -4.48 -26.97 -15.30
C GLU A 166 -3.56 -28.14 -15.64
N GLN A 167 -3.99 -29.00 -16.58
CA GLN A 167 -3.18 -30.09 -17.08
C GLN A 167 -1.92 -29.58 -17.80
N PHE A 168 -2.03 -28.51 -18.58
CA PHE A 168 -0.88 -27.91 -19.26
C PHE A 168 0.14 -27.34 -18.27
N ARG A 169 -0.30 -26.65 -17.24
CA ARG A 169 0.58 -26.14 -16.17
C ARG A 169 1.29 -27.29 -15.44
N ALA A 170 0.59 -28.37 -15.18
CA ALA A 170 1.13 -29.53 -14.48
C ALA A 170 2.08 -30.42 -15.32
N THR A 171 2.03 -30.33 -16.66
CA THR A 171 2.77 -31.23 -17.53
C THR A 171 3.78 -30.57 -18.45
N ASN A 172 3.66 -29.27 -18.72
CA ASN A 172 4.57 -28.59 -19.64
C ASN A 172 5.93 -28.31 -18.97
N PRO A 173 7.05 -28.86 -19.48
CA PRO A 173 8.36 -28.73 -18.86
C PRO A 173 8.85 -27.28 -18.75
N ASN A 174 8.48 -26.40 -19.67
CA ASN A 174 8.90 -24.99 -19.64
C ASN A 174 8.15 -24.23 -18.56
N VAL A 175 6.86 -24.51 -18.40
CA VAL A 175 6.03 -23.91 -17.36
C VAL A 175 6.48 -24.39 -15.98
N LEU A 176 6.71 -25.71 -15.81
CA LEU A 176 7.18 -26.28 -14.56
C LEU A 176 8.54 -25.70 -14.13
N ARG A 177 9.52 -25.66 -15.04
CA ARG A 177 10.84 -25.06 -14.72
C ARG A 177 10.76 -23.57 -14.36
N ALA A 178 9.88 -22.82 -15.03
CA ALA A 178 9.70 -21.41 -14.73
C ALA A 178 8.99 -21.23 -13.38
N GLN A 179 8.02 -22.06 -13.05
CA GLN A 179 7.32 -22.05 -11.76
C GLN A 179 8.25 -22.43 -10.62
N GLU A 180 9.02 -23.52 -10.76
CA GLU A 180 10.04 -23.93 -9.77
C GLU A 180 11.04 -22.80 -9.47
N LYS A 181 11.45 -22.06 -10.51
CA LYS A 181 12.34 -20.92 -10.37
C LYS A 181 11.70 -19.78 -9.58
N ILE A 182 10.44 -19.46 -9.88
CA ILE A 182 9.66 -18.44 -9.14
C ILE A 182 9.53 -18.85 -7.68
N ASP A 183 9.14 -20.10 -7.42
CA ASP A 183 8.93 -20.60 -6.06
C ASP A 183 10.23 -20.63 -5.25
N ALA A 184 11.35 -21.00 -5.86
CA ALA A 184 12.66 -20.97 -5.24
C ALA A 184 13.09 -19.54 -4.88
N VAL A 185 12.93 -18.58 -5.81
CA VAL A 185 13.24 -17.15 -5.56
C VAL A 185 12.34 -16.58 -4.47
N LYS A 186 11.03 -16.87 -4.54
CA LYS A 186 10.04 -16.43 -3.55
C LYS A 186 10.34 -16.97 -2.16
N GLY A 187 10.71 -18.25 -2.05
CA GLY A 187 11.08 -18.88 -0.79
C GLY A 187 12.34 -18.27 -0.17
N ARG A 188 13.40 -18.10 -0.97
CA ARG A 188 14.66 -17.48 -0.51
C ARG A 188 14.46 -16.00 -0.13
N MET A 189 13.72 -15.24 -0.94
CA MET A 189 13.41 -13.83 -0.65
C MET A 189 12.64 -13.70 0.66
N LYS A 190 11.61 -14.54 0.85
CA LYS A 190 10.82 -14.55 2.09
C LYS A 190 11.70 -14.85 3.30
N ALA A 191 12.51 -15.88 3.25
CA ALA A 191 13.42 -16.27 4.34
C ALA A 191 14.44 -15.16 4.66
N ALA A 192 15.02 -14.54 3.63
CA ALA A 192 15.98 -13.45 3.82
C ALA A 192 15.33 -12.19 4.44
N LEU A 193 14.09 -11.83 4.02
CA LEU A 193 13.36 -10.71 4.60
C LEU A 193 12.96 -10.97 6.05
N GLU A 194 12.47 -12.17 6.39
CA GLU A 194 12.11 -12.56 7.76
C GLU A 194 13.32 -12.58 8.70
N ALA A 195 14.48 -13.01 8.19
CA ALA A 195 15.73 -13.04 8.94
C ALA A 195 16.49 -11.70 8.92
N SER A 196 16.02 -10.68 8.18
CA SER A 196 16.78 -9.46 7.90
C SER A 196 18.16 -9.72 7.30
N ASP A 197 18.28 -10.78 6.50
CA ASP A 197 19.51 -11.21 5.83
C ASP A 197 19.75 -10.40 4.55
N LEU A 198 20.45 -9.28 4.69
CA LEU A 198 20.73 -8.35 3.58
C LEU A 198 21.73 -8.93 2.58
N GLU A 199 22.67 -9.75 3.05
CA GLU A 199 23.64 -10.42 2.21
C GLU A 199 22.96 -11.49 1.36
N GLY A 200 22.05 -12.28 1.95
CA GLY A 200 21.22 -13.24 1.25
C GLY A 200 20.33 -12.60 0.17
N LEU A 201 19.79 -11.40 0.42
CA LEU A 201 19.06 -10.64 -0.61
C LEU A 201 19.96 -10.21 -1.77
N LYS A 202 21.17 -9.72 -1.49
CA LYS A 202 22.16 -9.37 -2.51
C LYS A 202 22.54 -10.58 -3.35
N GLN A 203 22.91 -11.68 -2.68
CA GLN A 203 23.28 -12.92 -3.35
C GLN A 203 22.15 -13.44 -4.25
N LEU A 204 20.89 -13.30 -3.81
CA LEU A 204 19.74 -13.71 -4.61
C LEU A 204 19.56 -12.84 -5.88
N ILE A 205 19.83 -11.53 -5.79
CA ILE A 205 19.83 -10.63 -6.94
C ILE A 205 20.93 -11.03 -7.94
N GLU A 206 22.12 -11.35 -7.45
CA GLU A 206 23.27 -11.80 -8.25
C GLU A 206 23.00 -13.17 -8.89
N ASP A 207 22.50 -14.15 -8.14
CA ASP A 207 22.14 -15.49 -8.63
C ASP A 207 21.05 -15.45 -9.71
N CYS A 208 20.10 -14.52 -9.59
CA CYS A 208 19.06 -14.28 -10.58
C CYS A 208 19.55 -13.45 -11.77
N GLU A 209 20.81 -13.02 -11.77
CA GLU A 209 21.42 -12.17 -12.79
C GLU A 209 20.59 -10.90 -13.08
N ILE A 210 19.96 -10.32 -12.04
CA ILE A 210 19.14 -9.13 -12.19
C ILE A 210 20.00 -7.94 -12.58
N ALA A 211 19.65 -7.30 -13.67
CA ALA A 211 20.29 -6.10 -14.18
C ALA A 211 19.47 -4.85 -13.88
N ASP A 212 20.15 -3.74 -13.79
CA ASP A 212 19.53 -2.41 -13.70
C ASP A 212 18.55 -2.21 -14.87
N PRO A 213 17.29 -1.88 -14.61
CA PRO A 213 16.26 -1.74 -15.64
C PRO A 213 16.56 -0.69 -16.72
N GLU A 214 17.41 0.30 -16.41
CA GLU A 214 17.71 1.41 -17.32
C GLU A 214 19.01 1.19 -18.09
N THR A 215 20.05 0.70 -17.43
CA THR A 215 21.37 0.57 -18.05
C THR A 215 21.76 -0.85 -18.41
N GLY A 216 21.05 -1.85 -17.87
CA GLY A 216 21.42 -3.25 -18.03
C GLY A 216 22.65 -3.69 -17.22
N SER A 217 23.24 -2.80 -16.41
CA SER A 217 24.39 -3.11 -15.55
C SER A 217 24.00 -4.03 -14.39
N ARG A 218 24.90 -4.95 -14.02
CA ARG A 218 24.77 -5.84 -12.86
C ARG A 218 25.73 -5.45 -11.72
N ASN A 219 26.28 -4.26 -11.77
CA ASN A 219 27.28 -3.79 -10.80
C ASN A 219 26.56 -3.20 -9.57
N TRP A 220 26.15 -4.07 -8.66
CA TRP A 220 25.39 -3.70 -7.48
C TRP A 220 26.28 -3.40 -6.26
N THR A 221 25.81 -2.54 -5.37
CA THR A 221 26.36 -2.35 -4.01
C THR A 221 25.86 -3.45 -3.08
N ASP A 222 26.27 -3.42 -1.82
CA ASP A 222 25.62 -4.19 -0.78
C ASP A 222 24.21 -3.66 -0.51
N VAL A 223 23.31 -4.55 -0.11
CA VAL A 223 21.97 -4.17 0.34
C VAL A 223 22.08 -3.53 1.72
N ARG A 224 21.37 -2.44 1.93
CA ARG A 224 21.35 -1.72 3.21
C ARG A 224 19.90 -1.51 3.65
N GLN A 225 19.64 -1.68 4.95
CA GLN A 225 18.35 -1.30 5.50
C GLN A 225 18.22 0.22 5.56
N PHE A 226 17.08 0.72 5.16
CA PHE A 226 16.74 2.11 5.23
C PHE A 226 15.43 2.29 6.01
N ASN A 227 15.54 2.87 7.20
CA ASN A 227 14.36 3.11 8.01
C ASN A 227 13.55 4.30 7.46
N LEU A 228 12.25 4.08 7.27
CA LEU A 228 11.33 5.08 6.71
C LEU A 228 10.89 6.14 7.73
N MET A 229 11.29 6.03 9.00
CA MET A 229 10.99 7.06 10.00
C MET A 229 11.97 8.22 9.90
N PHE A 230 11.45 9.43 9.89
CA PHE A 230 12.28 10.61 10.11
C PHE A 230 12.71 10.71 11.57
N LYS A 231 14.00 10.93 11.77
CA LYS A 231 14.61 11.19 13.09
C LYS A 231 14.88 12.68 13.27
N THR A 232 14.72 13.16 14.50
CA THR A 232 15.16 14.49 14.92
C THR A 232 15.67 14.43 16.37
N GLU A 233 16.30 15.48 16.84
CA GLU A 233 16.84 15.56 18.19
C GLU A 233 16.00 16.49 19.04
N LEU A 234 15.79 16.13 20.30
CA LEU A 234 15.07 16.92 21.29
C LEU A 234 16.06 17.51 22.31
N GLY A 235 16.07 18.84 22.42
CA GLY A 235 16.88 19.55 23.40
C GLY A 235 18.34 19.72 23.00
N ALA A 236 19.17 20.10 23.97
CA ALA A 236 20.59 20.41 23.78
C ALA A 236 21.53 19.22 24.02
N VAL A 237 20.98 18.00 24.25
CA VAL A 237 21.76 16.81 24.53
C VAL A 237 22.03 16.08 23.22
N SER A 238 23.28 16.06 22.80
CA SER A 238 23.74 15.30 21.63
C SER A 238 23.85 13.83 21.99
N GLY A 239 23.36 12.94 21.12
CA GLY A 239 23.46 11.49 21.25
C GLY A 239 22.12 10.77 21.28
N ASP A 240 22.16 9.44 21.41
CA ASP A 240 20.97 8.58 21.32
C ASP A 240 19.85 8.90 22.32
N ALA A 241 20.18 9.51 23.45
CA ALA A 241 19.19 9.91 24.46
C ALA A 241 18.25 11.05 24.03
N GLY A 242 18.63 11.83 23.02
CA GLY A 242 17.83 12.95 22.48
C GLY A 242 17.04 12.59 21.22
N ILE A 243 17.16 11.38 20.68
CA ILE A 243 16.51 11.00 19.42
C ILE A 243 15.02 10.81 19.63
N ILE A 244 14.23 11.54 18.82
CA ILE A 244 12.80 11.33 18.66
C ILE A 244 12.47 11.14 17.20
N TYR A 245 11.25 10.67 16.93
CA TYR A 245 10.80 10.39 15.58
C TYR A 245 9.57 11.21 15.23
N LEU A 246 9.45 11.62 13.97
CA LEU A 246 8.19 12.07 13.41
C LEU A 246 7.30 10.85 13.19
N ARG A 247 6.02 10.92 13.60
CA ARG A 247 5.11 9.78 13.46
C ARG A 247 4.91 9.39 11.99
N PRO A 248 5.07 8.12 11.63
CA PRO A 248 4.82 7.63 10.26
C PRO A 248 3.35 7.32 10.00
N GLU A 249 2.54 7.27 11.07
CA GLU A 249 1.08 7.08 11.02
C GLU A 249 0.40 7.60 12.29
N THR A 250 -0.90 7.74 12.24
CA THR A 250 -1.69 8.33 13.34
C THR A 250 -2.26 7.29 14.31
N ALA A 251 -2.22 5.99 13.98
CA ALA A 251 -2.81 4.90 14.76
C ALA A 251 -2.28 4.84 16.21
N GLN A 252 -0.97 4.93 16.40
CA GLN A 252 -0.36 4.80 17.73
C GLN A 252 -0.80 5.90 18.68
N GLY A 253 -1.06 7.10 18.16
CA GLY A 253 -1.64 8.19 18.95
C GLY A 253 -3.01 7.82 19.53
N ILE A 254 -3.80 7.05 18.80
CA ILE A 254 -5.08 6.54 19.25
C ILE A 254 -4.88 5.44 20.31
N PHE A 255 -4.00 4.47 20.04
CA PHE A 255 -3.79 3.35 20.95
C PHE A 255 -3.22 3.77 22.31
N VAL A 256 -2.22 4.66 22.36
CA VAL A 256 -1.63 5.11 23.64
C VAL A 256 -2.61 5.96 24.45
N ASN A 257 -3.59 6.59 23.80
CA ASN A 257 -4.63 7.38 24.45
C ASN A 257 -5.93 6.61 24.74
N PHE A 258 -6.02 5.32 24.38
CA PHE A 258 -7.23 4.53 24.56
C PHE A 258 -7.80 4.64 25.98
N LEU A 259 -7.01 4.37 27.01
CA LEU A 259 -7.46 4.43 28.41
C LEU A 259 -7.84 5.85 28.86
N ASN A 260 -7.13 6.86 28.38
CA ASN A 260 -7.46 8.26 28.69
C ASN A 260 -8.85 8.60 28.13
N VAL A 261 -9.10 8.29 26.87
CA VAL A 261 -10.37 8.54 26.21
C VAL A 261 -11.51 7.71 26.84
N GLN A 262 -11.25 6.44 27.09
CA GLN A 262 -12.24 5.56 27.71
C GLN A 262 -12.71 6.07 29.08
N LYS A 263 -11.76 6.48 29.94
CA LYS A 263 -12.04 6.95 31.29
C LYS A 263 -12.72 8.32 31.30
N THR A 264 -12.17 9.28 30.56
CA THR A 264 -12.67 10.67 30.55
C THR A 264 -14.02 10.77 29.82
N GLY A 265 -14.19 10.04 28.73
CA GLY A 265 -15.44 9.96 27.97
C GLY A 265 -16.46 8.97 28.55
N ARG A 266 -16.10 8.18 29.59
CA ARG A 266 -16.92 7.08 30.13
C ARG A 266 -17.40 6.12 29.04
N MET A 267 -16.52 5.87 28.05
CA MET A 267 -16.86 5.06 26.87
C MET A 267 -16.97 3.57 27.22
N LYS A 268 -17.93 2.91 26.60
CA LYS A 268 -18.12 1.44 26.67
C LYS A 268 -17.97 0.84 25.30
N LEU A 269 -17.39 -0.36 25.23
CA LEU A 269 -17.30 -1.11 23.98
C LEU A 269 -18.69 -1.46 23.42
N PRO A 270 -18.93 -1.31 22.11
CA PRO A 270 -17.97 -0.82 21.11
C PRO A 270 -17.92 0.72 21.08
N PHE A 271 -16.73 1.28 20.81
CA PHE A 271 -16.57 2.71 20.56
C PHE A 271 -15.37 3.00 19.65
N GLY A 272 -15.39 4.14 19.00
CA GLY A 272 -14.34 4.58 18.09
C GLY A 272 -13.60 5.81 18.57
N ILE A 273 -12.35 5.92 18.16
CA ILE A 273 -11.53 7.11 18.33
C ILE A 273 -11.05 7.56 16.95
N ALA A 274 -11.40 8.77 16.56
CA ALA A 274 -11.04 9.37 15.28
C ALA A 274 -9.95 10.43 15.44
N GLN A 275 -9.07 10.51 14.45
CA GLN A 275 -8.03 11.52 14.39
C GLN A 275 -7.80 11.95 12.93
N ILE A 276 -7.52 13.24 12.73
CA ILE A 276 -6.96 13.77 11.49
C ILE A 276 -5.61 14.37 11.85
N GLY A 277 -4.56 14.01 11.13
CA GLY A 277 -3.26 14.57 11.43
C GLY A 277 -2.19 14.23 10.42
N LYS A 278 -1.10 14.99 10.48
CA LYS A 278 0.07 14.76 9.64
C LYS A 278 0.82 13.51 10.05
N ALA A 279 1.35 12.81 9.03
CA ALA A 279 2.26 11.70 9.15
C ALA A 279 3.45 11.90 8.18
N PHE A 280 4.56 11.24 8.46
CA PHE A 280 5.83 11.47 7.79
C PHE A 280 6.51 10.15 7.48
N ARG A 281 6.86 9.94 6.20
CA ARG A 281 7.59 8.76 5.76
C ARG A 281 8.76 9.18 4.88
N ASN A 282 9.96 8.77 5.20
CA ASN A 282 11.15 9.10 4.42
C ASN A 282 11.20 8.26 3.15
N GLU A 283 10.24 8.50 2.26
CA GLU A 283 10.09 7.77 1.00
C GLU A 283 11.28 8.00 0.07
N ILE A 284 11.79 6.92 -0.51
CA ILE A 284 12.97 6.93 -1.37
C ILE A 284 12.57 7.08 -2.83
N ILE A 285 11.53 6.36 -3.25
CA ILE A 285 11.00 6.40 -4.61
C ILE A 285 9.72 7.25 -4.61
N ALA A 286 9.89 8.54 -4.84
CA ALA A 286 8.83 9.52 -4.77
C ALA A 286 8.41 9.99 -6.15
N ARG A 287 7.79 9.12 -6.97
CA ARG A 287 7.41 9.45 -8.36
C ARG A 287 5.92 9.56 -8.63
N GLN A 288 5.07 9.42 -7.62
CA GLN A 288 3.61 9.30 -7.81
C GLN A 288 2.83 10.56 -7.42
N PHE A 289 3.39 11.77 -7.62
CA PHE A 289 2.73 13.03 -7.27
C PHE A 289 2.24 13.00 -5.80
N ILE A 290 1.03 13.50 -5.50
CA ILE A 290 0.48 13.51 -4.14
C ILE A 290 0.06 12.13 -3.61
N PHE A 291 0.12 11.07 -4.44
CA PHE A 291 -0.19 9.71 -4.01
C PHE A 291 0.93 9.08 -3.15
N ARG A 292 2.15 9.61 -3.24
CA ARG A 292 3.28 9.17 -2.40
C ARG A 292 4.13 10.37 -1.99
N MET A 293 3.89 10.86 -0.80
CA MET A 293 4.53 12.04 -0.24
C MET A 293 5.32 11.68 1.03
N ARG A 294 6.36 12.49 1.33
CA ARG A 294 7.13 12.40 2.58
C ARG A 294 6.40 12.99 3.77
N GLU A 295 5.52 13.95 3.53
CA GLU A 295 4.63 14.57 4.50
C GLU A 295 3.21 14.54 3.96
N PHE A 296 2.29 13.91 4.68
CA PHE A 296 0.90 13.74 4.25
C PHE A 296 -0.05 13.82 5.44
N GLU A 297 -1.35 13.85 5.18
CA GLU A 297 -2.37 13.77 6.23
C GLU A 297 -3.12 12.44 6.14
N GLN A 298 -3.43 11.89 7.32
CA GLN A 298 -4.31 10.74 7.47
C GLN A 298 -5.59 11.15 8.18
N MET A 299 -6.70 10.61 7.74
CA MET A 299 -7.99 10.61 8.43
C MET A 299 -8.22 9.17 8.88
N GLU A 300 -8.08 8.93 10.16
CA GLU A 300 -8.07 7.58 10.73
C GLU A 300 -9.08 7.45 11.86
N MET A 301 -9.76 6.30 11.93
CA MET A 301 -10.65 5.93 13.02
C MET A 301 -10.36 4.49 13.42
N GLN A 302 -10.05 4.28 14.69
CA GLN A 302 -9.92 2.96 15.31
C GLN A 302 -11.19 2.65 16.09
N TYR A 303 -11.85 1.55 15.73
CA TYR A 303 -13.09 1.13 16.37
C TYR A 303 -12.86 -0.10 17.22
N PHE A 304 -13.00 0.06 18.53
CA PHE A 304 -12.71 -0.96 19.53
C PHE A 304 -13.97 -1.77 19.82
N VAL A 305 -13.87 -3.09 19.67
CA VAL A 305 -15.00 -4.00 19.78
C VAL A 305 -14.73 -5.09 20.82
N LYS A 306 -15.75 -5.84 21.19
CA LYS A 306 -15.57 -7.02 22.05
C LYS A 306 -14.94 -8.15 21.22
N PRO A 307 -14.02 -8.94 21.80
CA PRO A 307 -13.48 -10.12 21.13
C PRO A 307 -14.60 -11.04 20.64
N GLY A 308 -14.45 -11.57 19.42
CA GLY A 308 -15.42 -12.44 18.76
C GLY A 308 -16.53 -11.70 17.99
N THR A 309 -16.56 -10.37 18.00
CA THR A 309 -17.52 -9.56 17.22
C THR A 309 -16.83 -8.78 16.07
N GLU A 310 -15.55 -9.01 15.83
CA GLU A 310 -14.74 -8.25 14.87
C GLU A 310 -15.26 -8.32 13.44
N MET A 311 -15.73 -9.51 12.99
CA MET A 311 -16.24 -9.67 11.64
C MET A 311 -17.60 -9.00 11.41
N GLU A 312 -18.44 -8.94 12.44
CA GLU A 312 -19.71 -8.20 12.40
C GLU A 312 -19.42 -6.71 12.17
N TRP A 313 -18.52 -6.13 12.98
CA TRP A 313 -18.15 -4.73 12.89
C TRP A 313 -17.33 -4.40 11.64
N TYR A 314 -16.51 -5.33 11.15
CA TYR A 314 -15.82 -5.20 9.86
C TYR A 314 -16.83 -5.00 8.72
N ASN A 315 -17.85 -5.86 8.63
CA ASN A 315 -18.88 -5.76 7.59
C ASN A 315 -19.73 -4.50 7.73
N TYR A 316 -20.04 -4.10 8.97
CA TYR A 316 -20.72 -2.84 9.23
C TYR A 316 -19.90 -1.65 8.69
N TRP A 317 -18.61 -1.56 9.05
CA TRP A 317 -17.75 -0.46 8.61
C TRP A 317 -17.45 -0.50 7.12
N LYS A 318 -17.34 -1.65 6.51
CA LYS A 318 -17.22 -1.80 5.04
C LYS A 318 -18.41 -1.11 4.34
N ASN A 319 -19.62 -1.34 4.82
CA ASN A 319 -20.83 -0.70 4.29
C ASN A 319 -20.88 0.81 4.59
N GLU A 320 -20.50 1.24 5.79
CA GLU A 320 -20.51 2.67 6.12
C GLU A 320 -19.45 3.45 5.32
N ARG A 321 -18.31 2.83 5.03
CA ARG A 321 -17.26 3.45 4.21
C ARG A 321 -17.70 3.66 2.77
N ILE A 322 -18.31 2.66 2.14
CA ILE A 322 -18.77 2.84 0.75
C ILE A 322 -19.90 3.89 0.64
N LYS A 323 -20.81 3.97 1.63
CA LYS A 323 -21.81 5.03 1.68
C LYS A 323 -21.19 6.43 1.73
N TRP A 324 -20.12 6.58 2.52
CA TRP A 324 -19.40 7.85 2.60
C TRP A 324 -18.76 8.22 1.25
N HIS A 325 -18.15 7.26 0.55
CA HIS A 325 -17.59 7.48 -0.78
C HIS A 325 -18.67 7.83 -1.81
N ASN A 326 -19.77 7.10 -1.82
CA ASN A 326 -20.90 7.38 -2.73
C ASN A 326 -21.47 8.80 -2.51
N ALA A 327 -21.52 9.26 -1.27
CA ALA A 327 -21.99 10.60 -0.94
C ALA A 327 -21.05 11.74 -1.40
N LEU A 328 -19.83 11.44 -1.84
CA LEU A 328 -18.95 12.40 -2.52
C LEU A 328 -19.46 12.75 -3.94
N GLY A 329 -20.37 11.95 -4.50
CA GLY A 329 -20.99 12.23 -5.79
C GLY A 329 -20.12 11.95 -7.02
N LEU A 330 -19.10 11.10 -6.88
CA LEU A 330 -18.19 10.74 -7.97
C LEU A 330 -18.67 9.55 -8.83
N GLY A 331 -19.89 9.04 -8.57
CA GLY A 331 -20.48 7.87 -9.22
C GLY A 331 -20.18 6.57 -8.49
N GLU A 332 -21.25 5.83 -8.16
CA GLU A 332 -21.14 4.56 -7.41
C GLU A 332 -20.39 3.48 -8.22
N GLU A 333 -20.53 3.52 -9.54
CA GLU A 333 -19.90 2.61 -10.49
C GLU A 333 -18.38 2.73 -10.53
N ASN A 334 -17.82 3.83 -10.02
CA ASN A 334 -16.37 4.07 -9.98
C ASN A 334 -15.69 3.47 -8.75
N TYR A 335 -16.47 2.97 -7.78
CA TYR A 335 -15.91 2.36 -6.57
C TYR A 335 -16.06 0.85 -6.60
N LYS A 336 -15.04 0.15 -6.15
CA LYS A 336 -15.09 -1.30 -5.94
C LYS A 336 -14.34 -1.69 -4.67
N PHE A 337 -14.78 -2.79 -4.06
CA PHE A 337 -14.04 -3.41 -2.97
C PHE A 337 -12.94 -4.32 -3.51
N HIS A 338 -11.78 -4.20 -2.88
CA HIS A 338 -10.65 -5.09 -3.10
C HIS A 338 -10.29 -5.78 -1.79
N ASP A 339 -10.72 -7.01 -1.62
CA ASP A 339 -10.38 -7.82 -0.46
C ASP A 339 -8.95 -8.36 -0.59
N HIS A 340 -8.15 -8.22 0.47
CA HIS A 340 -6.75 -8.62 0.46
C HIS A 340 -6.60 -10.13 0.58
N LEU A 341 -5.87 -10.74 -0.34
CA LEU A 341 -5.51 -12.17 -0.30
C LEU A 341 -4.40 -12.48 0.71
N LYS A 342 -3.50 -11.50 0.96
CA LYS A 342 -2.40 -11.62 1.91
C LYS A 342 -2.65 -10.65 3.07
N LEU A 343 -2.99 -11.21 4.22
CA LEU A 343 -3.26 -10.44 5.43
C LEU A 343 -1.99 -10.26 6.26
N ALA A 344 -1.92 -9.16 7.02
CA ALA A 344 -0.94 -9.01 8.09
C ALA A 344 -1.20 -10.07 9.18
N HIS A 345 -0.17 -10.46 9.92
CA HIS A 345 -0.25 -11.53 10.93
C HIS A 345 -1.27 -11.27 12.05
N TYR A 346 -1.64 -10.03 12.25
CA TYR A 346 -2.62 -9.59 13.25
C TYR A 346 -4.02 -9.34 12.68
N ALA A 347 -4.23 -9.52 11.37
CA ALA A 347 -5.49 -9.20 10.71
C ALA A 347 -6.28 -10.46 10.34
N ASN A 348 -7.58 -10.47 10.62
CA ASN A 348 -8.52 -11.52 10.20
C ASN A 348 -9.16 -11.20 8.85
N ALA A 349 -9.25 -9.94 8.48
CA ALA A 349 -9.73 -9.45 7.19
C ALA A 349 -9.12 -8.08 6.87
N ALA A 350 -9.00 -7.77 5.59
CA ALA A 350 -8.63 -6.45 5.10
C ALA A 350 -9.28 -6.21 3.73
N CYS A 351 -9.70 -4.98 3.48
CA CYS A 351 -10.34 -4.58 2.24
C CYS A 351 -10.03 -3.12 1.95
N ASP A 352 -9.68 -2.82 0.70
CA ASP A 352 -9.60 -1.46 0.19
C ASP A 352 -10.86 -1.10 -0.57
N ILE A 353 -11.17 0.20 -0.64
CA ILE A 353 -12.13 0.77 -1.59
C ILE A 353 -11.29 1.46 -2.66
N GLU A 354 -11.30 0.88 -3.85
CA GLU A 354 -10.59 1.40 -5.01
C GLU A 354 -11.52 2.28 -5.85
N PHE A 355 -10.94 3.33 -6.43
CA PHE A 355 -11.59 4.20 -7.42
C PHE A 355 -11.01 3.92 -8.80
N ASN A 356 -11.87 3.72 -9.83
CA ASN A 356 -11.46 3.38 -11.21
C ASN A 356 -11.05 4.59 -12.04
#